data_34395ed41efb176d2944d83a04585da7
#
_entry.id   34395ed41efb176d2944d83a04585da7
#
_cell.length_a   1.000
_cell.length_b   1.000
_cell.length_c   1.000
_cell.angle_alpha   90.00
_cell.angle_beta   90.00
_cell.angle_gamma   90.00
#
_symmetry.space_group_name_H-M   'P 1'
#
loop_
_entity.id
_entity.type
_entity.pdbx_description
1 polymer ?
#
loop_
_entity_poly.entity_id
_entity_poly.type
_entity_poly.pdbx_seq_one_letter_code
_entity_poly.pdbx_strand_id
1 'polypeptide(L)'
;MGLDYFETHSPEWHAEQAVRQALVMLDAREAPAGEMDVVLGPGDSGILLHEAVGHGLEADFNRKKTSNYSGRVGEEVASELCTVVDDATLEGSRGSINVDDEGQVPTRSVLIENGVLTGYMQDRHSAEFFGTSSDGHGRRQSFRSHPLPRMTNTMLLGGTDAPEDIISSVSRGVYAKKFGGGQVDISNGDFVFSLTEGYLIEDGKLTAPLKGLNLIGNGPDAMRKVAMLGHDFEVSDGIWTCGKDGQSVPVGVGCPTIKIASMTVGGTQVSGG
;
A
#
# COMPACT_ATOMS: atom_id res chain seq x y z
N MET A 1 18.26 -5.44 7.21
CA MET A 1 17.80 -5.97 8.52
C MET A 1 18.74 -7.10 8.90
N GLY A 2 19.36 -7.04 10.06
CA GLY A 2 20.33 -8.00 10.57
C GLY A 2 19.75 -8.87 11.69
N LEU A 3 20.61 -9.63 12.38
CA LEU A 3 20.18 -10.46 13.52
C LEU A 3 19.77 -9.64 14.75
N ASP A 4 20.15 -8.36 14.80
CA ASP A 4 19.69 -7.34 15.76
C ASP A 4 18.17 -7.16 15.78
N TYR A 5 17.49 -7.47 14.67
CA TYR A 5 16.03 -7.52 14.61
C TYR A 5 15.42 -8.43 15.71
N PHE A 6 16.06 -9.56 15.98
CA PHE A 6 15.58 -10.51 16.99
C PHE A 6 15.80 -10.07 18.43
N GLU A 7 16.52 -8.98 18.68
CA GLU A 7 16.63 -8.39 20.02
C GLU A 7 15.31 -7.72 20.45
N THR A 8 14.56 -7.18 19.47
CA THR A 8 13.26 -6.52 19.69
C THR A 8 12.07 -7.38 19.26
N HIS A 9 12.24 -8.27 18.29
CA HIS A 9 11.22 -9.14 17.72
C HIS A 9 11.66 -10.61 17.81
N SER A 10 11.68 -11.15 19.03
CA SER A 10 12.13 -12.54 19.24
C SER A 10 11.22 -13.55 18.51
N PRO A 11 11.68 -14.78 18.27
CA PRO A 11 10.83 -15.84 17.73
C PRO A 11 9.56 -16.07 18.56
N GLU A 12 9.65 -15.92 19.89
CA GLU A 12 8.51 -16.04 20.81
C GLU A 12 7.52 -14.89 20.57
N TRP A 13 8.00 -13.66 20.40
CA TRP A 13 7.14 -12.52 20.06
C TRP A 13 6.32 -12.78 18.78
N HIS A 14 6.94 -13.32 17.73
CA HIS A 14 6.22 -13.68 16.50
C HIS A 14 5.18 -14.77 16.73
N ALA A 15 5.50 -15.79 17.54
CA ALA A 15 4.57 -16.83 17.89
C ALA A 15 3.38 -16.28 18.70
N GLU A 16 3.63 -15.39 19.65
CA GLU A 16 2.59 -14.70 20.43
C GLU A 16 1.68 -13.85 19.55
N GLN A 17 2.23 -13.08 18.58
CA GLN A 17 1.42 -12.31 17.64
C GLN A 17 0.51 -13.21 16.79
N ALA A 18 1.02 -14.34 16.30
CA ALA A 18 0.23 -15.29 15.54
C ALA A 18 -0.92 -15.91 16.36
N VAL A 19 -0.63 -16.31 17.61
CA VAL A 19 -1.64 -16.82 18.55
C VAL A 19 -2.68 -15.76 18.89
N ARG A 20 -2.24 -14.53 19.20
CA ARG A 20 -3.15 -13.40 19.46
C ARG A 20 -4.11 -13.19 18.29
N GLN A 21 -3.60 -13.14 17.07
CA GLN A 21 -4.42 -12.96 15.87
C GLN A 21 -5.42 -14.12 15.71
N ALA A 22 -4.99 -15.36 15.90
CA ALA A 22 -5.88 -16.52 15.83
C ALA A 22 -7.00 -16.45 16.87
N LEU A 23 -6.69 -16.07 18.12
CA LEU A 23 -7.68 -15.91 19.18
C LEU A 23 -8.69 -14.80 18.87
N VAL A 24 -8.23 -13.65 18.38
CA VAL A 24 -9.13 -12.56 17.94
C VAL A 24 -10.11 -13.05 16.86
N MET A 25 -9.63 -13.88 15.92
CA MET A 25 -10.47 -14.40 14.84
C MET A 25 -11.51 -15.42 15.29
N LEU A 26 -11.35 -16.08 16.46
CA LEU A 26 -12.37 -16.97 17.02
C LEU A 26 -13.65 -16.21 17.42
N ASP A 27 -13.51 -14.98 17.88
CA ASP A 27 -14.61 -14.10 18.30
C ASP A 27 -15.13 -13.21 17.16
N ALA A 28 -14.54 -13.32 15.95
CA ALA A 28 -14.85 -12.46 14.84
C ALA A 28 -16.24 -12.71 14.25
N ARG A 29 -16.97 -11.61 13.99
CA ARG A 29 -18.26 -11.61 13.30
C ARG A 29 -18.06 -11.56 11.80
N GLU A 30 -19.08 -11.97 11.05
CA GLU A 30 -19.10 -11.79 9.59
C GLU A 30 -19.04 -10.29 9.24
N ALA A 31 -18.14 -9.93 8.29
CA ALA A 31 -17.99 -8.56 7.86
C ALA A 31 -19.25 -8.06 7.14
N PRO A 32 -19.63 -6.77 7.32
CA PRO A 32 -20.71 -6.18 6.55
C PRO A 32 -20.34 -6.06 5.08
N ALA A 33 -21.33 -5.99 4.21
CA ALA A 33 -21.16 -5.71 2.79
C ALA A 33 -21.81 -4.37 2.43
N GLY A 34 -21.19 -3.62 1.51
CA GLY A 34 -21.71 -2.35 1.01
C GLY A 34 -20.67 -1.22 1.03
N GLU A 35 -21.12 -0.02 0.67
CA GLU A 35 -20.27 1.16 0.73
C GLU A 35 -20.26 1.75 2.15
N MET A 36 -19.06 2.02 2.66
CA MET A 36 -18.86 2.63 3.98
C MET A 36 -17.48 3.26 4.11
N ASP A 37 -17.30 4.08 5.14
CA ASP A 37 -15.97 4.62 5.47
C ASP A 37 -15.03 3.51 5.91
N VAL A 38 -13.80 3.58 5.41
CA VAL A 38 -12.73 2.65 5.76
C VAL A 38 -11.58 3.42 6.40
N VAL A 39 -11.17 2.98 7.59
CA VAL A 39 -9.94 3.46 8.21
C VAL A 39 -8.88 2.37 8.06
N LEU A 40 -7.77 2.71 7.43
CA LEU A 40 -6.61 1.85 7.28
C LEU A 40 -5.65 2.13 8.44
N GLY A 41 -5.19 1.10 9.15
CA GLY A 41 -4.15 1.24 10.16
C GLY A 41 -2.78 1.51 9.57
N PRO A 42 -1.81 2.01 10.34
CA PRO A 42 -0.49 2.36 9.85
C PRO A 42 0.33 1.13 9.44
N GLY A 43 1.41 1.35 8.71
CA GLY A 43 2.39 0.35 8.32
C GLY A 43 1.89 -0.62 7.25
N ASP A 44 1.33 -1.76 7.66
CA ASP A 44 0.90 -2.86 6.76
C ASP A 44 -0.11 -2.43 5.69
N SER A 45 -0.94 -1.44 5.99
CA SER A 45 -1.92 -0.93 5.04
C SER A 45 -1.29 -0.23 3.82
N GLY A 46 -0.02 0.09 3.89
CA GLY A 46 0.76 0.57 2.75
C GLY A 46 0.77 -0.39 1.55
N ILE A 47 0.40 -1.67 1.75
CA ILE A 47 0.23 -2.62 0.63
C ILE A 47 -0.90 -2.18 -0.32
N LEU A 48 -1.94 -1.50 0.17
CA LEU A 48 -2.97 -0.94 -0.68
C LEU A 48 -2.39 0.10 -1.64
N LEU A 49 -1.44 0.92 -1.16
CA LEU A 49 -0.76 1.90 -2.01
C LEU A 49 0.14 1.23 -3.04
N HIS A 50 0.82 0.16 -2.66
CA HIS A 50 1.64 -0.63 -3.56
C HIS A 50 0.82 -1.10 -4.78
N GLU A 51 -0.38 -1.60 -4.55
CA GLU A 51 -1.27 -2.05 -5.61
C GLU A 51 -2.02 -0.89 -6.30
N ALA A 52 -2.66 -0.02 -5.51
CA ALA A 52 -3.53 1.04 -6.03
C ALA A 52 -2.77 2.11 -6.85
N VAL A 53 -1.52 2.35 -6.50
CA VAL A 53 -0.68 3.42 -7.07
C VAL A 53 0.60 2.84 -7.66
N GLY A 54 1.36 2.08 -6.87
CA GLY A 54 2.73 1.69 -7.18
C GLY A 54 2.89 0.99 -8.53
N HIS A 55 2.18 -0.11 -8.76
CA HIS A 55 2.24 -0.81 -10.04
C HIS A 55 1.80 0.05 -11.23
N GLY A 56 0.80 0.91 -11.03
CA GLY A 56 0.35 1.85 -12.07
C GLY A 56 1.40 2.89 -12.44
N LEU A 57 2.35 3.19 -11.56
CA LEU A 57 3.40 4.19 -11.75
C LEU A 57 4.76 3.58 -12.16
N GLU A 58 4.85 2.29 -12.40
CA GLU A 58 6.02 1.71 -13.05
C GLU A 58 6.10 2.15 -14.52
N ALA A 59 7.23 2.70 -14.92
CA ALA A 59 7.36 3.47 -16.16
C ALA A 59 7.14 2.66 -17.44
N ASP A 60 7.40 1.35 -17.45
CA ASP A 60 7.20 0.51 -18.64
C ASP A 60 5.72 0.36 -19.00
N PHE A 61 4.81 0.29 -18.01
CA PHE A 61 3.36 0.29 -18.27
C PHE A 61 2.91 1.65 -18.83
N ASN A 62 3.48 2.74 -18.33
CA ASN A 62 3.17 4.09 -18.78
C ASN A 62 3.73 4.36 -20.19
N ARG A 63 4.93 3.87 -20.50
CA ARG A 63 5.52 3.90 -21.85
C ARG A 63 4.70 3.12 -22.86
N LYS A 64 4.18 1.95 -22.45
CA LYS A 64 3.30 1.10 -23.27
C LYS A 64 1.85 1.61 -23.32
N LYS A 65 1.50 2.64 -22.55
CA LYS A 65 0.14 3.19 -22.40
C LYS A 65 -0.89 2.15 -21.92
N THR A 66 -0.47 1.24 -21.04
CA THR A 66 -1.30 0.20 -20.45
C THR A 66 -1.70 0.50 -19.01
N SER A 67 -1.16 1.56 -18.39
CA SER A 67 -1.55 2.03 -17.08
C SER A 67 -2.61 3.13 -17.17
N ASN A 68 -3.52 3.17 -16.20
CA ASN A 68 -4.50 4.24 -15.99
C ASN A 68 -3.86 5.60 -15.64
N TYR A 69 -2.56 5.64 -15.33
CA TYR A 69 -1.77 6.86 -15.07
C TYR A 69 -1.00 7.35 -16.31
N SER A 70 -1.10 6.67 -17.45
CA SER A 70 -0.31 7.01 -18.64
C SER A 70 -0.63 8.40 -19.18
N GLY A 71 0.41 9.23 -19.30
CA GLY A 71 0.32 10.59 -19.84
C GLY A 71 -0.27 11.63 -18.89
N ARG A 72 -0.44 11.30 -17.61
CA ARG A 72 -1.12 12.14 -16.63
C ARG A 72 -0.18 12.90 -15.67
N VAL A 73 1.13 12.96 -15.97
CA VAL A 73 2.06 13.77 -15.18
C VAL A 73 1.62 15.24 -15.21
N GLY A 74 1.53 15.85 -14.02
CA GLY A 74 1.00 17.19 -13.80
C GLY A 74 -0.51 17.24 -13.52
N GLU A 75 -1.24 16.11 -13.55
CA GLU A 75 -2.65 16.06 -13.21
C GLU A 75 -2.88 15.66 -11.74
N GLU A 76 -4.00 16.09 -11.18
CA GLU A 76 -4.51 15.63 -9.89
C GLU A 76 -5.00 14.18 -10.02
N VAL A 77 -4.37 13.27 -9.28
CA VAL A 77 -4.68 11.83 -9.29
C VAL A 77 -5.07 11.31 -7.90
N ALA A 78 -4.88 12.11 -6.87
CA ALA A 78 -5.20 11.79 -5.48
C ALA A 78 -5.73 13.04 -4.74
N SER A 79 -6.18 12.87 -3.49
CA SER A 79 -6.46 13.98 -2.58
C SER A 79 -5.20 14.83 -2.37
N GLU A 80 -5.36 16.15 -2.21
CA GLU A 80 -4.26 17.08 -1.90
C GLU A 80 -3.48 16.71 -0.62
N LEU A 81 -4.07 15.91 0.24
CA LEU A 81 -3.41 15.37 1.44
C LEU A 81 -2.31 14.35 1.09
N CYS A 82 -2.36 13.75 -0.10
CA CYS A 82 -1.54 12.61 -0.45
C CYS A 82 -0.21 13.02 -1.07
N THR A 83 0.89 12.66 -0.41
CA THR A 83 2.23 12.65 -1.00
C THR A 83 2.77 11.22 -0.96
N VAL A 84 2.99 10.62 -2.14
CA VAL A 84 3.45 9.24 -2.29
C VAL A 84 4.87 9.24 -2.82
N VAL A 85 5.72 8.46 -2.16
CA VAL A 85 7.13 8.30 -2.55
C VAL A 85 7.47 6.81 -2.69
N ASP A 86 8.48 6.51 -3.51
CA ASP A 86 9.21 5.24 -3.46
C ASP A 86 10.66 5.54 -3.08
N ASP A 87 11.13 4.93 -1.98
CA ASP A 87 12.43 5.26 -1.40
C ASP A 87 13.28 4.01 -1.15
N ALA A 88 14.26 3.80 -2.01
CA ALA A 88 15.20 2.69 -1.90
C ALA A 88 16.32 2.92 -0.87
N THR A 89 16.38 4.10 -0.25
CA THR A 89 17.49 4.51 0.63
C THR A 89 17.20 4.29 2.12
N LEU A 90 16.01 3.80 2.47
CA LEU A 90 15.62 3.54 3.85
C LEU A 90 16.50 2.46 4.47
N GLU A 91 17.28 2.83 5.47
CA GLU A 91 18.17 1.89 6.16
C GLU A 91 17.37 0.75 6.82
N GLY A 92 17.81 -0.48 6.58
CA GLY A 92 17.19 -1.68 7.17
C GLY A 92 15.86 -2.10 6.54
N SER A 93 15.27 -1.33 5.63
CA SER A 93 14.02 -1.71 4.98
C SER A 93 14.23 -2.80 3.93
N ARG A 94 13.22 -3.68 3.78
CA ARG A 94 13.29 -4.86 2.92
C ARG A 94 13.43 -4.53 1.43
N GLY A 95 12.85 -3.43 0.98
CA GLY A 95 12.93 -2.98 -0.42
C GLY A 95 14.19 -2.21 -0.76
N SER A 96 15.00 -1.81 0.24
CA SER A 96 16.17 -0.96 0.04
C SER A 96 17.30 -1.67 -0.66
N ILE A 97 17.97 -0.96 -1.55
CA ILE A 97 19.10 -1.42 -2.35
C ILE A 97 20.16 -0.33 -2.47
N ASN A 98 21.42 -0.69 -2.57
CA ASN A 98 22.52 0.26 -2.75
C ASN A 98 22.74 0.63 -4.22
N VAL A 99 22.40 -0.28 -5.11
CA VAL A 99 22.49 -0.14 -6.57
C VAL A 99 21.44 -1.07 -7.18
N ASP A 100 20.76 -0.61 -8.23
CA ASP A 100 19.82 -1.44 -8.95
C ASP A 100 20.51 -2.45 -9.89
N ASP A 101 19.74 -3.30 -10.55
CA ASP A 101 20.30 -4.34 -11.44
C ASP A 101 20.80 -3.79 -12.79
N GLU A 102 20.69 -2.49 -13.01
CA GLU A 102 21.25 -1.77 -14.16
C GLU A 102 22.48 -0.92 -13.80
N GLY A 103 22.93 -0.99 -12.53
CA GLY A 103 24.10 -0.25 -12.01
C GLY A 103 23.81 1.21 -11.65
N GLN A 104 22.54 1.57 -11.53
CA GLN A 104 22.12 2.92 -11.11
C GLN A 104 22.01 2.98 -9.58
N VAL A 105 22.59 4.03 -8.98
CA VAL A 105 22.37 4.34 -7.56
C VAL A 105 20.93 4.83 -7.39
N PRO A 106 20.11 4.15 -6.56
CA PRO A 106 18.73 4.53 -6.40
C PRO A 106 18.57 5.81 -5.58
N THR A 107 17.45 6.45 -5.75
CA THR A 107 17.08 7.68 -5.06
C THR A 107 15.72 7.54 -4.39
N ARG A 108 15.35 8.53 -3.62
CA ARG A 108 13.96 8.73 -3.19
C ARG A 108 13.20 9.43 -4.32
N SER A 109 12.27 8.72 -4.92
CA SER A 109 11.43 9.23 -6.01
C SER A 109 10.10 9.71 -5.45
N VAL A 110 9.75 10.99 -5.66
CA VAL A 110 8.40 11.50 -5.37
C VAL A 110 7.53 11.14 -6.57
N LEU A 111 6.48 10.38 -6.35
CA LEU A 111 5.57 9.89 -7.38
C LEU A 111 4.31 10.75 -7.48
N ILE A 112 3.75 11.11 -6.34
CA ILE A 112 2.61 12.02 -6.20
C ILE A 112 2.99 13.03 -5.13
N GLU A 113 2.81 14.32 -5.40
CA GLU A 113 3.06 15.40 -4.45
C GLU A 113 1.78 16.23 -4.27
N ASN A 114 1.26 16.28 -3.05
CA ASN A 114 0.01 17.00 -2.74
C ASN A 114 -1.12 16.69 -3.75
N GLY A 115 -1.31 15.40 -4.04
CA GLY A 115 -2.34 14.90 -4.96
C GLY A 115 -1.97 14.93 -6.44
N VAL A 116 -0.90 15.63 -6.84
CA VAL A 116 -0.47 15.78 -8.24
C VAL A 116 0.55 14.73 -8.61
N LEU A 117 0.35 14.05 -9.74
CA LEU A 117 1.31 13.09 -10.29
C LEU A 117 2.58 13.81 -10.79
N THR A 118 3.73 13.46 -10.25
CA THR A 118 5.03 14.12 -10.57
C THR A 118 5.89 13.30 -11.53
N GLY A 119 5.73 11.97 -11.56
CA GLY A 119 6.55 11.12 -12.40
C GLY A 119 6.24 9.63 -12.25
N TYR A 120 7.11 8.82 -12.84
CA TYR A 120 7.05 7.37 -12.83
C TYR A 120 8.38 6.80 -12.35
N MET A 121 8.35 5.59 -11.78
CA MET A 121 9.56 4.84 -11.43
C MET A 121 10.27 4.34 -12.68
N GLN A 122 11.53 4.76 -12.88
CA GLN A 122 12.26 4.61 -14.13
C GLN A 122 13.33 3.53 -14.06
N ASP A 123 13.31 2.59 -15.03
CA ASP A 123 14.52 1.89 -15.48
C ASP A 123 15.22 2.71 -16.58
N ARG A 124 16.38 2.28 -17.02
CA ARG A 124 17.16 3.01 -18.05
C ARG A 124 16.40 3.10 -19.37
N HIS A 125 15.73 2.03 -19.77
CA HIS A 125 15.01 1.99 -21.04
C HIS A 125 13.79 2.94 -21.03
N SER A 126 13.04 2.97 -19.95
CA SER A 126 11.88 3.88 -19.84
C SER A 126 12.33 5.32 -19.66
N ALA A 127 13.42 5.57 -18.92
CA ALA A 127 14.01 6.89 -18.76
C ALA A 127 14.45 7.50 -20.11
N GLU A 128 15.09 6.70 -20.96
CA GLU A 128 15.45 7.12 -22.32
C GLU A 128 14.21 7.51 -23.15
N PHE A 129 13.15 6.70 -23.07
CA PHE A 129 11.89 6.96 -23.77
C PHE A 129 11.22 8.27 -23.31
N PHE A 130 11.21 8.55 -22.01
CA PHE A 130 10.60 9.76 -21.45
C PHE A 130 11.53 10.98 -21.48
N GLY A 131 12.79 10.84 -21.91
CA GLY A 131 13.79 11.92 -21.93
C GLY A 131 14.18 12.38 -20.51
N THR A 132 14.21 11.47 -19.55
CA THR A 132 14.56 11.69 -18.15
C THR A 132 15.73 10.80 -17.73
N SER A 133 16.11 10.82 -16.46
CA SER A 133 17.13 9.96 -15.88
C SER A 133 16.50 8.76 -15.19
N SER A 134 17.18 7.58 -15.22
CA SER A 134 16.82 6.46 -14.35
C SER A 134 17.02 6.87 -12.90
N ASP A 135 16.09 6.46 -12.05
CA ASP A 135 16.05 6.74 -10.62
C ASP A 135 16.35 5.52 -9.74
N GLY A 136 16.83 4.44 -10.38
CA GLY A 136 17.30 3.24 -9.67
C GLY A 136 16.21 2.21 -9.40
N HIS A 137 15.17 2.15 -10.26
CA HIS A 137 14.09 1.16 -10.17
C HIS A 137 14.24 0.00 -11.16
N GLY A 138 15.37 -0.11 -11.88
CA GLY A 138 15.67 -1.22 -12.79
C GLY A 138 16.01 -2.49 -12.03
N ARG A 139 15.02 -3.29 -11.60
CA ARG A 139 15.21 -4.46 -10.73
C ARG A 139 14.79 -5.76 -11.42
N ARG A 140 15.39 -6.85 -11.02
CA ARG A 140 15.07 -8.22 -11.47
C ARG A 140 15.14 -9.23 -10.33
N GLN A 141 14.43 -10.34 -10.48
CA GLN A 141 14.46 -11.43 -9.51
C GLN A 141 15.83 -12.11 -9.44
N SER A 142 16.49 -12.30 -10.58
CA SER A 142 17.78 -12.99 -10.66
C SER A 142 18.51 -12.65 -11.97
N PHE A 143 19.76 -13.14 -12.10
CA PHE A 143 20.55 -13.00 -13.33
C PHE A 143 19.91 -13.64 -14.57
N ARG A 144 18.87 -14.46 -14.41
CA ARG A 144 18.14 -15.12 -15.51
C ARG A 144 16.99 -14.26 -16.06
N SER A 145 16.72 -13.13 -15.43
CA SER A 145 15.60 -12.25 -15.78
C SER A 145 16.11 -10.89 -16.24
N HIS A 146 15.34 -10.22 -17.11
CA HIS A 146 15.63 -8.86 -17.50
C HIS A 146 15.23 -7.88 -16.39
N PRO A 147 15.99 -6.80 -16.15
CA PRO A 147 15.55 -5.72 -15.28
C PRO A 147 14.25 -5.08 -15.83
N LEU A 148 13.39 -4.69 -14.93
CA LEU A 148 12.13 -3.98 -15.20
C LEU A 148 11.97 -2.86 -14.18
N PRO A 149 11.19 -1.80 -14.44
CA PRO A 149 10.79 -0.86 -13.41
C PRO A 149 10.03 -1.59 -12.31
N ARG A 150 10.52 -1.51 -11.07
CA ARG A 150 9.96 -2.19 -9.90
C ARG A 150 10.05 -1.28 -8.68
N MET A 151 9.00 -1.30 -7.88
CA MET A 151 8.97 -0.63 -6.57
C MET A 151 10.11 -1.10 -5.65
N THR A 152 10.49 -0.24 -4.72
CA THR A 152 11.41 -0.52 -3.60
C THR A 152 10.66 -0.40 -2.27
N ASN A 153 10.53 0.77 -1.69
CA ASN A 153 9.69 1.00 -0.51
C ASN A 153 8.67 2.09 -0.85
N THR A 154 7.46 1.66 -1.18
CA THR A 154 6.37 2.57 -1.55
C THR A 154 5.62 3.04 -0.33
N MET A 155 5.51 4.35 -0.13
CA MET A 155 4.97 4.95 1.08
C MET A 155 4.05 6.13 0.79
N LEU A 156 2.96 6.24 1.57
CA LEU A 156 2.23 7.48 1.75
C LEU A 156 2.78 8.19 2.98
N LEU A 157 3.21 9.42 2.81
CA LEU A 157 3.77 10.20 3.92
C LEU A 157 2.69 10.56 4.95
N GLY A 158 3.11 10.76 6.20
CA GLY A 158 2.21 11.11 7.30
C GLY A 158 1.58 12.49 7.14
N GLY A 159 0.37 12.61 7.66
CA GLY A 159 -0.37 13.86 7.79
C GLY A 159 -0.24 14.48 9.19
N THR A 160 -1.29 15.15 9.62
CA THR A 160 -1.31 15.89 10.90
C THR A 160 -2.41 15.45 11.86
N ASP A 161 -3.34 14.61 11.40
CA ASP A 161 -4.48 14.19 12.22
C ASP A 161 -4.05 13.21 13.32
N ALA A 162 -4.71 13.25 14.47
CA ALA A 162 -4.53 12.21 15.47
C ALA A 162 -5.29 10.94 15.04
N PRO A 163 -4.67 9.75 15.13
CA PRO A 163 -5.32 8.50 14.73
C PRO A 163 -6.66 8.25 15.44
N GLU A 164 -6.77 8.66 16.70
CA GLU A 164 -8.00 8.55 17.48
C GLU A 164 -9.10 9.46 16.92
N ASP A 165 -8.75 10.65 16.43
CA ASP A 165 -9.70 11.58 15.81
C ASP A 165 -10.19 11.03 14.47
N ILE A 166 -9.30 10.38 13.71
CA ILE A 166 -9.68 9.69 12.47
C ILE A 166 -10.73 8.61 12.75
N ILE A 167 -10.49 7.73 13.71
CA ILE A 167 -11.43 6.67 14.09
C ILE A 167 -12.74 7.29 14.61
N SER A 168 -12.66 8.31 15.47
CA SER A 168 -13.83 8.95 16.07
C SER A 168 -14.71 9.70 15.06
N SER A 169 -14.13 10.09 13.91
CA SER A 169 -14.88 10.76 12.82
C SER A 169 -15.79 9.80 12.04
N VAL A 170 -15.72 8.48 12.28
CA VAL A 170 -16.49 7.46 11.55
C VAL A 170 -17.67 6.99 12.38
N SER A 171 -18.89 7.30 11.98
CA SER A 171 -20.09 6.82 12.67
C SER A 171 -20.37 5.34 12.45
N ARG A 172 -20.11 4.84 11.23
CA ARG A 172 -20.18 3.43 10.86
C ARG A 172 -19.20 3.13 9.74
N GLY A 173 -18.34 2.16 9.95
CA GLY A 173 -17.30 1.79 8.99
C GLY A 173 -16.49 0.60 9.43
N VAL A 174 -15.36 0.38 8.80
CA VAL A 174 -14.42 -0.68 9.16
C VAL A 174 -13.01 -0.13 9.36
N TYR A 175 -12.31 -0.72 10.32
CA TYR A 175 -10.88 -0.51 10.54
C TYR A 175 -10.11 -1.71 9.98
N ALA A 176 -9.29 -1.48 8.97
CA ALA A 176 -8.44 -2.47 8.34
C ALA A 176 -7.06 -2.45 9.00
N LYS A 177 -6.66 -3.54 9.65
CA LYS A 177 -5.42 -3.58 10.42
C LYS A 177 -4.35 -4.44 9.77
N LYS A 178 -4.72 -5.63 9.27
CA LYS A 178 -3.77 -6.55 8.64
C LYS A 178 -4.32 -7.12 7.35
N PHE A 179 -3.45 -7.19 6.36
CA PHE A 179 -3.78 -7.65 5.02
C PHE A 179 -3.25 -9.06 4.78
N GLY A 180 -4.05 -9.90 4.10
CA GLY A 180 -3.68 -11.25 3.73
C GLY A 180 -3.14 -11.36 2.30
N GLY A 181 -3.44 -10.38 1.48
CA GLY A 181 -3.03 -10.31 0.09
C GLY A 181 -4.04 -9.55 -0.75
N GLY A 182 -3.66 -9.20 -1.96
CA GLY A 182 -4.49 -8.48 -2.91
C GLY A 182 -3.97 -8.60 -4.32
N GLN A 183 -4.73 -8.06 -5.25
CA GLN A 183 -4.37 -7.94 -6.66
C GLN A 183 -4.98 -6.68 -7.24
N VAL A 184 -4.33 -6.16 -8.28
CA VAL A 184 -4.79 -5.00 -9.04
C VAL A 184 -4.81 -5.30 -10.53
N ASP A 185 -5.82 -4.78 -11.23
CA ASP A 185 -5.79 -4.62 -12.68
C ASP A 185 -5.23 -3.22 -13.00
N ILE A 186 -3.98 -3.16 -13.42
CA ILE A 186 -3.28 -1.89 -13.69
C ILE A 186 -3.88 -1.10 -14.85
N SER A 187 -4.65 -1.73 -15.74
CA SER A 187 -5.23 -1.08 -16.91
C SER A 187 -6.38 -0.14 -16.54
N ASN A 188 -7.18 -0.53 -15.56
CA ASN A 188 -8.32 0.25 -15.06
C ASN A 188 -8.16 0.72 -13.61
N GLY A 189 -7.24 0.10 -12.84
CA GLY A 189 -6.96 0.42 -11.44
C GLY A 189 -7.85 -0.31 -10.43
N ASP A 190 -8.67 -1.28 -10.84
CA ASP A 190 -9.53 -2.03 -9.93
C ASP A 190 -8.71 -2.97 -9.07
N PHE A 191 -9.00 -3.00 -7.77
CA PHE A 191 -8.31 -3.85 -6.81
C PHE A 191 -9.27 -4.61 -5.90
N VAL A 192 -8.77 -5.73 -5.38
CA VAL A 192 -9.41 -6.50 -4.30
C VAL A 192 -8.35 -6.90 -3.29
N PHE A 193 -8.61 -6.61 -2.02
CA PHE A 193 -7.77 -7.03 -0.89
C PHE A 193 -8.56 -7.84 0.11
N SER A 194 -8.00 -8.95 0.57
CA SER A 194 -8.51 -9.69 1.73
C SER A 194 -7.76 -9.25 2.99
N LEU A 195 -8.50 -9.13 4.08
CA LEU A 195 -7.95 -8.79 5.38
C LEU A 195 -7.89 -10.01 6.29
N THR A 196 -6.82 -10.10 7.06
CA THR A 196 -6.63 -11.13 8.10
C THR A 196 -6.94 -10.60 9.49
N GLU A 197 -6.98 -9.28 9.68
CA GLU A 197 -7.43 -8.65 10.92
C GLU A 197 -8.11 -7.31 10.58
N GLY A 198 -9.34 -7.12 11.06
CA GLY A 198 -10.09 -5.88 10.93
C GLY A 198 -11.19 -5.80 11.96
N TYR A 199 -11.73 -4.61 12.18
CA TYR A 199 -12.72 -4.32 13.22
C TYR A 199 -13.85 -3.47 12.66
N LEU A 200 -15.05 -3.64 13.22
CA LEU A 200 -16.16 -2.76 12.96
C LEU A 200 -15.95 -1.44 13.72
N ILE A 201 -16.26 -0.32 13.06
CA ILE A 201 -16.35 1.00 13.71
C ILE A 201 -17.83 1.33 13.88
N GLU A 202 -18.24 1.60 15.13
CA GLU A 202 -19.58 2.04 15.48
C GLU A 202 -19.46 3.24 16.42
N ASP A 203 -20.12 4.33 16.09
CA ASP A 203 -20.13 5.58 16.86
C ASP A 203 -18.70 6.06 17.26
N GLY A 204 -17.78 6.01 16.29
CA GLY A 204 -16.39 6.46 16.50
C GLY A 204 -15.52 5.54 17.34
N LYS A 205 -15.89 4.27 17.53
CA LYS A 205 -15.16 3.29 18.35
C LYS A 205 -14.97 1.97 17.63
N LEU A 206 -13.79 1.36 17.84
CA LEU A 206 -13.57 -0.02 17.42
C LEU A 206 -14.39 -0.94 18.32
N THR A 207 -15.18 -1.82 17.69
CA THR A 207 -16.07 -2.72 18.41
C THR A 207 -15.71 -4.19 18.14
N ALA A 208 -16.41 -4.89 17.27
CA ALA A 208 -16.22 -6.32 17.04
C ALA A 208 -15.12 -6.61 16.01
N PRO A 209 -14.24 -7.61 16.22
CA PRO A 209 -13.39 -8.13 15.18
C PRO A 209 -14.23 -8.73 14.04
N LEU A 210 -13.72 -8.62 12.81
CA LEU A 210 -14.41 -9.03 11.59
C LEU A 210 -13.64 -10.13 10.86
N LYS A 211 -14.37 -11.09 10.28
CA LYS A 211 -13.86 -12.12 9.36
C LYS A 211 -14.55 -12.02 8.00
N GLY A 212 -13.87 -12.54 6.96
CA GLY A 212 -14.38 -12.47 5.60
C GLY A 212 -14.40 -11.05 5.04
N LEU A 213 -13.58 -10.15 5.60
CA LEU A 213 -13.50 -8.75 5.21
C LEU A 213 -12.63 -8.59 3.97
N ASN A 214 -13.23 -8.00 2.92
CA ASN A 214 -12.51 -7.62 1.71
C ASN A 214 -12.73 -6.12 1.42
N LEU A 215 -11.69 -5.46 0.94
CA LEU A 215 -11.77 -4.11 0.39
C LEU A 215 -11.74 -4.20 -1.12
N ILE A 216 -12.71 -3.56 -1.76
CA ILE A 216 -12.88 -3.57 -3.21
C ILE A 216 -12.94 -2.12 -3.65
N GLY A 217 -12.17 -1.76 -4.67
CA GLY A 217 -12.16 -0.39 -5.13
C GLY A 217 -11.38 -0.20 -6.41
N ASN A 218 -11.21 1.07 -6.75
CA ASN A 218 -10.40 1.54 -7.84
C ASN A 218 -9.30 2.44 -7.26
N GLY A 219 -8.04 2.22 -7.63
CA GLY A 219 -6.89 2.91 -7.03
C GLY A 219 -6.99 4.43 -7.07
N PRO A 220 -7.12 5.05 -8.26
CA PRO A 220 -7.30 6.50 -8.37
C PRO A 220 -8.53 7.04 -7.64
N ASP A 221 -9.64 6.29 -7.61
CA ASP A 221 -10.85 6.72 -6.88
C ASP A 221 -10.63 6.70 -5.37
N ALA A 222 -10.06 5.63 -4.84
CA ALA A 222 -9.72 5.49 -3.43
C ALA A 222 -8.75 6.60 -2.97
N MET A 223 -7.72 6.90 -3.78
CA MET A 223 -6.77 7.95 -3.46
C MET A 223 -7.38 9.35 -3.46
N ARG A 224 -8.36 9.64 -4.32
CA ARG A 224 -9.11 10.90 -4.28
C ARG A 224 -10.05 11.02 -3.09
N LYS A 225 -10.50 9.89 -2.54
CA LYS A 225 -11.39 9.81 -1.39
C LYS A 225 -10.67 9.80 -0.04
N VAL A 226 -9.33 9.92 -0.03
CA VAL A 226 -8.57 10.12 1.21
C VAL A 226 -9.02 11.43 1.85
N ALA A 227 -9.63 11.32 3.02
CA ALA A 227 -10.27 12.44 3.73
C ALA A 227 -9.48 12.90 4.95
N MET A 228 -8.71 12.02 5.59
CA MET A 228 -7.84 12.32 6.73
C MET A 228 -6.58 11.47 6.68
N LEU A 229 -5.46 12.02 7.17
CA LEU A 229 -4.16 11.34 7.29
C LEU A 229 -3.55 11.55 8.67
N GLY A 230 -3.22 10.45 9.32
CA GLY A 230 -2.60 10.42 10.64
C GLY A 230 -1.16 10.91 10.66
N HIS A 231 -0.71 11.33 11.83
CA HIS A 231 0.69 11.68 12.10
C HIS A 231 1.55 10.47 12.52
N ASP A 232 0.94 9.28 12.59
CA ASP A 232 1.48 8.00 13.07
C ASP A 232 2.08 7.16 11.93
N PHE A 233 2.85 7.78 11.04
CA PHE A 233 3.49 7.07 9.95
C PHE A 233 4.37 5.92 10.47
N GLU A 234 4.18 4.73 9.89
CA GLU A 234 4.99 3.54 10.15
C GLU A 234 5.40 2.88 8.83
N VAL A 235 6.60 2.30 8.83
CA VAL A 235 7.03 1.34 7.80
C VAL A 235 6.63 -0.05 8.27
N SER A 236 5.99 -0.83 7.41
CA SER A 236 5.61 -2.20 7.73
C SER A 236 6.84 -3.07 8.03
N ASP A 237 6.77 -3.88 9.06
CA ASP A 237 7.71 -4.95 9.38
C ASP A 237 7.40 -6.25 8.63
N GLY A 238 6.36 -6.26 7.81
CA GLY A 238 5.91 -7.39 7.01
C GLY A 238 6.91 -7.83 5.93
N ILE A 239 6.83 -9.12 5.56
CA ILE A 239 7.68 -9.70 4.52
C ILE A 239 6.97 -9.61 3.17
N TRP A 240 6.94 -8.40 2.60
CA TRP A 240 6.28 -8.16 1.32
C TRP A 240 7.14 -8.56 0.14
N THR A 241 6.50 -9.19 -0.85
CA THR A 241 7.13 -9.61 -2.11
C THR A 241 6.24 -9.18 -3.27
N CYS A 242 6.80 -8.38 -4.15
CA CYS A 242 6.12 -7.87 -5.33
C CYS A 242 6.30 -8.81 -6.51
N GLY A 243 5.19 -9.19 -7.17
CA GLY A 243 5.17 -10.00 -8.38
C GLY A 243 4.90 -9.15 -9.63
N LYS A 244 5.70 -9.32 -10.69
CA LYS A 244 5.47 -8.72 -11.99
C LYS A 244 6.17 -9.52 -13.05
N ASP A 245 5.47 -9.82 -14.15
CA ASP A 245 6.01 -10.51 -15.32
C ASP A 245 6.75 -11.82 -14.98
N GLY A 246 6.17 -12.60 -14.05
CA GLY A 246 6.75 -13.85 -13.55
C GLY A 246 7.98 -13.68 -12.67
N GLN A 247 8.34 -12.48 -12.28
CA GLN A 247 9.46 -12.16 -11.41
C GLN A 247 9.00 -11.68 -10.03
N SER A 248 9.67 -12.11 -8.98
CA SER A 248 9.44 -11.69 -7.60
C SER A 248 10.62 -10.89 -7.05
N VAL A 249 10.35 -9.73 -6.44
CA VAL A 249 11.37 -8.91 -5.76
C VAL A 249 10.91 -8.54 -4.35
N PRO A 250 11.83 -8.42 -3.38
CA PRO A 250 11.49 -7.93 -2.04
C PRO A 250 11.14 -6.44 -2.12
N VAL A 251 10.12 -6.03 -1.36
CA VAL A 251 9.66 -4.64 -1.27
C VAL A 251 9.32 -4.29 0.17
N GLY A 252 9.31 -2.99 0.48
CA GLY A 252 8.75 -2.42 1.68
C GLY A 252 7.51 -1.58 1.36
N VAL A 253 6.66 -1.39 2.35
CA VAL A 253 5.49 -0.51 2.27
C VAL A 253 5.37 0.28 3.57
N GLY A 254 4.72 1.43 3.52
CA GLY A 254 4.47 2.24 4.72
C GLY A 254 3.36 3.26 4.50
N CYS A 255 2.66 3.55 5.58
CA CYS A 255 1.64 4.60 5.60
C CYS A 255 1.31 4.99 7.04
N PRO A 256 0.67 6.16 7.27
CA PRO A 256 0.01 6.49 8.53
C PRO A 256 -1.38 5.83 8.59
N THR A 257 -2.13 6.09 9.67
CA THR A 257 -3.57 5.86 9.68
C THR A 257 -4.26 6.73 8.62
N ILE A 258 -5.13 6.12 7.80
CA ILE A 258 -5.77 6.76 6.65
C ILE A 258 -7.28 6.57 6.74
N LYS A 259 -8.06 7.65 6.58
CA LYS A 259 -9.51 7.55 6.31
C LYS A 259 -9.79 7.68 4.83
N ILE A 260 -10.44 6.69 4.26
CA ILE A 260 -10.98 6.72 2.89
C ILE A 260 -12.50 6.72 2.99
N ALA A 261 -13.12 7.76 2.47
CA ALA A 261 -14.57 7.91 2.47
C ALA A 261 -15.21 7.02 1.39
N SER A 262 -16.28 6.31 1.76
CA SER A 262 -17.13 5.55 0.82
C SER A 262 -16.33 4.57 -0.08
N MET A 263 -15.79 3.53 0.53
CA MET A 263 -15.17 2.40 -0.18
C MET A 263 -16.10 1.19 -0.12
N THR A 264 -16.09 0.35 -1.15
CA THR A 264 -16.81 -0.91 -1.14
C THR A 264 -16.15 -1.94 -0.23
N VAL A 265 -16.88 -2.37 0.76
CA VAL A 265 -16.53 -3.49 1.65
C VAL A 265 -17.28 -4.72 1.18
N GLY A 266 -16.54 -5.78 0.85
CA GLY A 266 -17.06 -7.11 0.57
C GLY A 266 -17.08 -7.92 1.86
N GLY A 267 -18.25 -8.38 2.27
CA GLY A 267 -18.45 -9.20 3.46
C GLY A 267 -19.34 -10.39 3.17
N THR A 268 -19.45 -11.28 4.15
CA THR A 268 -20.30 -12.47 4.09
C THR A 268 -21.61 -12.30 4.83
N GLN A 269 -21.78 -11.16 5.55
CA GLN A 269 -23.04 -10.86 6.21
C GLN A 269 -24.10 -10.53 5.15
N VAL A 270 -25.03 -11.45 4.92
CA VAL A 270 -26.21 -11.19 4.09
C VAL A 270 -27.07 -10.17 4.85
N SER A 271 -27.26 -8.97 4.26
CA SER A 271 -28.23 -8.02 4.78
C SER A 271 -29.59 -8.71 4.79
N GLY A 272 -30.09 -9.05 5.98
CA GLY A 272 -31.44 -9.56 6.17
C GLY A 272 -32.40 -8.50 5.63
N GLY A 273 -33.25 -8.93 4.70
CA GLY A 273 -34.33 -8.12 4.16
C GLY A 273 -35.36 -7.74 5.22
#